data_0e10e51081436d198fb48560ff3ee2b1
#
_entry.id   0e10e51081436d198fb48560ff3ee2b1
#
_cell.length_a   1.000
_cell.length_b   1.000
_cell.length_c   1.000
_cell.angle_alpha   90.00
_cell.angle_beta   90.00
_cell.angle_gamma   90.00
#
_symmetry.space_group_name_H-M   'P 1'
#
loop_
_entity.id
_entity.type
_entity.pdbx_description
1 polymer ?
#
loop_
_entity_poly.entity_id
_entity_poly.type
_entity_poly.pdbx_seq_one_letter_code
_entity_poly.pdbx_strand_id
1 'polypeptide(L)'
;MKKIILWTIVSVVIAGIAVDAYLWFHKPQIIKLSDGTKLTFVGVTYGKHHVPPKIKIAGRSSRDNGARLDSTNDTLVVWIEAEHKPNQYPNFELAVYDKANTACATSSLRTQSQVKNGVDVMAFRLDAFPRWDGKMILRVISYGQRGQQASKEQFVVSNPAGRSYAKWATDPIPDTQSDGDLSVTLTKLVAGAQSPYNRGNGVTRNDPLNKCVQLDFDFQQKGQSMTHWRPVRVVTSDAAGNSIQGWINGYYQNGQTSGYQYREGLWPDEPAWKLRVEFSRISGFSDDEVWAVTNVPVQPGTQQDVQNAWNSNWNSSGKSNSAFAETTVNGIHVKLFPAIQYQDQNNGGGQSVSYSLKADPDPEAQGMRLTPLKISDDQGRELQNRGSSWGGGNYQYQYSNARNVKALNLTIVIHKSRYVEFTVKPSKQ
;
A
#
# COMPACT_ATOMS: atom_id res chain seq x y z
N MET A 1 32.92 -51.97 35.09
CA MET A 1 33.53 -51.23 33.99
C MET A 1 32.66 -51.21 32.72
N LYS A 2 32.20 -52.29 32.13
CA LYS A 2 31.44 -52.31 30.87
C LYS A 2 30.17 -51.41 30.87
N LYS A 3 29.39 -51.38 31.92
CA LYS A 3 28.18 -50.50 32.03
C LYS A 3 28.50 -48.99 32.07
N ILE A 4 29.59 -48.59 32.70
CA ILE A 4 30.02 -47.18 32.75
C ILE A 4 30.46 -46.71 31.36
N ILE A 5 31.20 -47.53 30.66
CA ILE A 5 31.67 -47.20 29.26
C ILE A 5 30.45 -47.04 28.33
N LEU A 6 29.44 -47.93 28.44
CA LEU A 6 28.25 -47.84 27.62
C LEU A 6 27.46 -46.54 27.91
N TRP A 7 27.27 -46.14 29.16
CA TRP A 7 26.60 -44.91 29.51
C TRP A 7 27.35 -43.66 29.03
N THR A 8 28.68 -43.69 29.11
CA THR A 8 29.52 -42.57 28.59
C THR A 8 29.34 -42.44 27.09
N ILE A 9 29.37 -43.53 26.33
CA ILE A 9 29.17 -43.50 24.86
C ILE A 9 27.78 -42.98 24.51
N VAL A 10 26.71 -43.45 25.19
CA VAL A 10 25.34 -42.98 24.96
C VAL A 10 25.21 -41.51 25.26
N SER A 11 25.80 -40.99 26.32
CA SER A 11 25.77 -39.57 26.67
C SER A 11 26.48 -38.69 25.64
N VAL A 12 27.64 -39.15 25.10
CA VAL A 12 28.36 -38.43 24.06
C VAL A 12 27.56 -38.41 22.74
N VAL A 13 26.91 -39.50 22.37
CA VAL A 13 26.06 -39.57 21.17
C VAL A 13 24.85 -38.62 21.32
N ILE A 14 24.17 -38.64 22.48
CA ILE A 14 23.03 -37.74 22.72
C ILE A 14 23.49 -36.26 22.70
N ALA A 15 24.62 -35.94 23.29
CA ALA A 15 25.18 -34.59 23.25
C ALA A 15 25.56 -34.18 21.82
N GLY A 16 26.13 -35.08 21.03
CA GLY A 16 26.44 -34.85 19.60
C GLY A 16 25.17 -34.59 18.79
N ILE A 17 24.14 -35.39 18.95
CA ILE A 17 22.83 -35.19 18.29
C ILE A 17 22.19 -33.86 18.72
N ALA A 18 22.27 -33.51 20.01
CA ALA A 18 21.72 -32.26 20.51
C ALA A 18 22.48 -31.05 19.95
N VAL A 19 23.81 -31.11 19.81
CA VAL A 19 24.63 -30.07 19.22
C VAL A 19 24.35 -29.94 17.73
N ASP A 20 24.26 -31.05 16.98
CA ASP A 20 23.91 -31.03 15.56
C ASP A 20 22.50 -30.49 15.33
N ALA A 21 21.53 -30.91 16.13
CA ALA A 21 20.18 -30.34 16.09
C ALA A 21 20.18 -28.84 16.41
N TYR A 22 20.92 -28.42 17.45
CA TYR A 22 21.06 -27.01 17.79
C TYR A 22 21.69 -26.21 16.64
N LEU A 23 22.77 -26.68 16.05
CA LEU A 23 23.43 -26.03 14.91
C LEU A 23 22.54 -26.02 13.66
N TRP A 24 21.76 -27.07 13.44
CA TRP A 24 20.82 -27.18 12.32
C TRP A 24 19.66 -26.18 12.48
N PHE A 25 19.10 -26.03 13.69
CA PHE A 25 18.04 -25.05 13.99
C PHE A 25 18.54 -23.61 14.01
N HIS A 26 19.83 -23.35 14.17
CA HIS A 26 20.44 -22.01 14.22
C HIS A 26 21.23 -21.65 12.97
N LYS A 27 21.14 -22.47 11.90
CA LYS A 27 21.74 -22.08 10.62
C LYS A 27 21.08 -20.80 10.13
N PRO A 28 21.88 -19.79 9.72
CA PRO A 28 21.32 -18.57 9.16
C PRO A 28 20.51 -18.90 7.89
N GLN A 29 19.29 -18.39 7.82
CA GLN A 29 18.48 -18.53 6.61
C GLN A 29 19.01 -17.54 5.57
N ILE A 30 19.45 -18.05 4.43
CA ILE A 30 20.10 -17.27 3.38
C ILE A 30 19.34 -17.46 2.07
N ILE A 31 19.05 -16.35 1.40
CA ILE A 31 18.46 -16.31 0.06
C ILE A 31 19.44 -15.62 -0.89
N LYS A 32 19.66 -16.18 -2.07
CA LYS A 32 20.45 -15.55 -3.13
C LYS A 32 19.53 -15.07 -4.23
N LEU A 33 19.58 -13.77 -4.54
CA LEU A 33 18.83 -13.18 -5.63
C LEU A 33 19.54 -13.41 -6.98
N SER A 34 18.79 -13.24 -8.06
CA SER A 34 19.30 -13.43 -9.44
C SER A 34 20.39 -12.44 -9.84
N ASP A 35 20.47 -11.29 -9.20
CA ASP A 35 21.51 -10.27 -9.41
C ASP A 35 22.81 -10.56 -8.62
N GLY A 36 22.83 -11.64 -7.85
CA GLY A 36 23.94 -12.06 -7.01
C GLY A 36 23.88 -11.51 -5.57
N THR A 37 22.89 -10.70 -5.23
CA THR A 37 22.67 -10.21 -3.85
C THR A 37 22.38 -11.40 -2.94
N LYS A 38 23.06 -11.44 -1.79
CA LYS A 38 22.85 -12.46 -0.76
C LYS A 38 22.12 -11.83 0.42
N LEU A 39 20.98 -12.37 0.76
CA LEU A 39 20.13 -11.92 1.87
C LEU A 39 20.23 -12.91 3.02
N THR A 40 20.58 -12.41 4.19
CA THR A 40 20.64 -13.21 5.43
C THR A 40 19.58 -12.69 6.39
N PHE A 41 18.71 -13.58 6.83
CA PHE A 41 17.74 -13.25 7.88
C PHE A 41 18.48 -13.05 9.21
N VAL A 42 18.27 -11.89 9.83
CA VAL A 42 18.91 -11.51 11.09
C VAL A 42 18.00 -11.74 12.28
N GLY A 43 16.73 -11.42 12.12
CA GLY A 43 15.74 -11.57 13.16
C GLY A 43 14.51 -10.70 12.97
N VAL A 44 13.62 -10.75 13.97
CA VAL A 44 12.43 -9.90 14.04
C VAL A 44 12.37 -9.20 15.39
N THR A 45 11.76 -8.01 15.38
CA THR A 45 11.38 -7.28 16.58
C THR A 45 9.90 -6.93 16.49
N TYR A 46 9.19 -7.00 17.63
CA TYR A 46 7.76 -6.71 17.73
C TYR A 46 7.47 -5.68 18.81
N GLY A 47 6.54 -4.78 18.55
CA GLY A 47 6.15 -3.72 19.47
C GLY A 47 6.15 -2.34 18.80
N LYS A 48 6.31 -1.29 19.61
CA LYS A 48 6.36 0.11 19.16
C LYS A 48 7.77 0.64 18.92
N HIS A 49 8.75 0.03 19.57
CA HIS A 49 10.15 0.44 19.51
C HIS A 49 11.00 -0.71 18.99
N HIS A 50 11.71 -0.47 17.91
CA HIS A 50 12.51 -1.48 17.26
C HIS A 50 13.98 -1.08 17.24
N VAL A 51 14.81 -1.97 17.71
CA VAL A 51 16.27 -1.85 17.65
C VAL A 51 16.80 -3.08 16.93
N PRO A 52 17.73 -2.94 15.99
CA PRO A 52 18.28 -4.08 15.29
C PRO A 52 18.87 -5.10 16.28
N PRO A 53 18.68 -6.39 16.05
CA PRO A 53 19.39 -7.43 16.81
C PRO A 53 20.89 -7.23 16.69
N LYS A 54 21.64 -7.71 17.70
CA LYS A 54 23.10 -7.65 17.65
C LYS A 54 23.63 -8.43 16.46
N ILE A 55 24.08 -7.72 15.44
CA ILE A 55 24.68 -8.29 14.25
C ILE A 55 26.19 -8.26 14.42
N LYS A 56 26.85 -9.42 14.37
CA LYS A 56 28.30 -9.52 14.30
C LYS A 56 28.71 -9.47 12.82
N ILE A 57 28.87 -8.28 12.27
CA ILE A 57 29.42 -8.12 10.93
C ILE A 57 30.91 -7.87 11.06
N ALA A 58 31.73 -8.77 10.54
CA ALA A 58 33.19 -8.63 10.44
C ALA A 58 33.85 -8.05 11.70
N GLY A 59 33.46 -8.53 12.89
CA GLY A 59 34.09 -8.14 14.15
C GLY A 59 33.59 -6.83 14.78
N ARG A 60 32.59 -6.17 14.22
CA ARG A 60 31.98 -4.96 14.80
C ARG A 60 30.51 -5.19 15.17
N SER A 61 30.10 -4.64 16.29
CA SER A 61 28.71 -4.65 16.75
C SER A 61 27.94 -3.55 16.03
N SER A 62 26.81 -3.86 15.41
CA SER A 62 25.95 -2.88 14.72
C SER A 62 25.18 -1.94 15.67
N ARG A 63 25.45 -2.00 16.98
CA ARG A 63 24.76 -1.14 17.96
C ARG A 63 24.93 0.37 17.74
N ASP A 64 25.96 0.78 16.99
CA ASP A 64 26.34 2.19 16.88
C ASP A 64 25.73 2.93 15.70
N ASN A 65 24.95 2.27 14.82
CA ASN A 65 24.45 2.91 13.61
C ASN A 65 23.01 3.47 13.70
N GLY A 66 22.47 3.64 14.90
CA GLY A 66 21.30 4.52 15.11
C GLY A 66 19.99 4.15 14.41
N ALA A 67 19.87 2.98 13.78
CA ALA A 67 18.65 2.54 13.14
C ALA A 67 17.61 2.14 14.20
N ARG A 68 16.98 3.14 14.80
CA ARG A 68 15.80 2.96 15.64
C ARG A 68 14.58 3.25 14.80
N LEU A 69 13.61 2.35 14.84
CA LEU A 69 12.30 2.53 14.23
C LEU A 69 11.26 2.60 15.33
N ASP A 70 10.50 3.69 15.34
CA ASP A 70 9.39 3.86 16.24
C ASP A 70 8.08 3.83 15.45
N SER A 71 7.05 3.27 16.04
CA SER A 71 5.70 3.23 15.48
C SER A 71 4.66 3.59 16.54
N THR A 72 3.52 4.11 16.12
CA THR A 72 2.40 4.44 17.02
C THR A 72 1.70 3.17 17.50
N ASN A 73 1.69 2.13 16.68
CA ASN A 73 1.06 0.84 16.96
C ASN A 73 2.12 -0.26 17.07
N ASP A 74 1.72 -1.40 17.64
CA ASP A 74 2.57 -2.58 17.66
C ASP A 74 2.71 -3.14 16.25
N THR A 75 3.92 -3.05 15.71
CA THR A 75 4.29 -3.53 14.36
C THR A 75 5.34 -4.62 14.46
N LEU A 76 5.53 -5.34 13.38
CA LEU A 76 6.62 -6.29 13.23
C LEU A 76 7.68 -5.67 12.33
N VAL A 77 8.93 -5.69 12.76
CA VAL A 77 10.07 -5.32 11.91
C VAL A 77 10.94 -6.54 11.67
N VAL A 78 11.15 -6.82 10.40
CA VAL A 78 12.06 -7.87 9.90
C VAL A 78 13.39 -7.25 9.55
N TRP A 79 14.46 -7.80 10.10
CA TRP A 79 15.83 -7.34 9.87
C TRP A 79 16.54 -8.31 8.94
N ILE A 80 17.09 -7.78 7.85
CA ILE A 80 17.82 -8.52 6.82
C ILE A 80 19.17 -7.86 6.58
N GLU A 81 20.22 -8.66 6.55
CA GLU A 81 21.50 -8.26 6.03
C GLU A 81 21.55 -8.57 4.54
N ALA A 82 21.87 -7.57 3.72
CA ALA A 82 22.00 -7.68 2.29
C ALA A 82 23.47 -7.44 1.89
N GLU A 83 24.13 -8.50 1.40
CA GLU A 83 25.46 -8.43 0.82
C GLU A 83 25.34 -8.31 -0.69
N HIS A 84 25.88 -7.23 -1.28
CA HIS A 84 25.73 -6.91 -2.69
C HIS A 84 27.00 -6.29 -3.27
N LYS A 85 27.09 -6.18 -4.59
CA LYS A 85 28.22 -5.53 -5.26
C LYS A 85 28.28 -4.02 -4.88
N PRO A 86 29.47 -3.44 -4.79
CA PRO A 86 29.61 -2.02 -4.60
C PRO A 86 28.79 -1.22 -5.62
N ASN A 87 28.11 -0.16 -5.19
CA ASN A 87 27.22 0.70 -5.99
C ASN A 87 25.96 0.02 -6.58
N GLN A 88 25.65 -1.20 -6.16
CA GLN A 88 24.39 -1.85 -6.47
C GLN A 88 23.50 -1.78 -5.22
N TYR A 89 22.34 -1.13 -5.34
CA TYR A 89 21.37 -1.06 -4.26
C TYR A 89 20.37 -2.21 -4.41
N PRO A 90 20.24 -3.10 -3.42
CA PRO A 90 19.28 -4.18 -3.50
C PRO A 90 17.86 -3.63 -3.55
N ASN A 91 17.11 -4.03 -4.57
CA ASN A 91 15.73 -3.60 -4.79
C ASN A 91 14.78 -4.80 -4.65
N PHE A 92 14.26 -4.99 -3.46
CA PHE A 92 13.30 -6.05 -3.15
C PHE A 92 12.34 -5.62 -2.03
N GLU A 93 11.23 -6.31 -1.93
CA GLU A 93 10.24 -6.21 -0.86
C GLU A 93 10.05 -7.58 -0.20
N LEU A 94 9.37 -7.59 0.95
CA LEU A 94 8.95 -8.82 1.61
C LEU A 94 7.44 -8.98 1.49
N ALA A 95 7.00 -10.13 1.01
CA ALA A 95 5.61 -10.55 1.11
C ALA A 95 5.44 -11.52 2.27
N VAL A 96 4.38 -11.33 3.04
CA VAL A 96 4.04 -12.15 4.19
C VAL A 96 2.98 -13.16 3.80
N TYR A 97 3.25 -14.43 4.07
CA TYR A 97 2.36 -15.54 3.80
C TYR A 97 1.96 -16.22 5.12
N ASP A 98 0.71 -16.65 5.18
CA ASP A 98 0.23 -17.54 6.22
C ASP A 98 0.67 -19.00 5.96
N LYS A 99 0.28 -19.91 6.84
CA LYS A 99 0.52 -21.36 6.69
C LYS A 99 -0.19 -21.98 5.48
N ALA A 100 -1.27 -21.36 4.99
CA ALA A 100 -1.99 -21.78 3.79
C ALA A 100 -1.37 -21.24 2.51
N ASN A 101 -0.20 -20.56 2.60
CA ASN A 101 0.51 -19.97 1.48
C ASN A 101 -0.27 -18.85 0.77
N THR A 102 -1.07 -18.10 1.53
CA THR A 102 -1.81 -16.94 1.05
C THR A 102 -1.04 -15.67 1.38
N ALA A 103 -0.69 -14.87 0.36
CA ALA A 103 -0.08 -13.56 0.52
C ALA A 103 -1.17 -12.50 0.55
N CYS A 104 -1.21 -11.70 1.59
CA CYS A 104 -2.19 -10.63 1.72
C CYS A 104 -1.58 -9.26 2.00
N ALA A 105 -0.35 -9.21 2.51
CA ALA A 105 0.34 -7.98 2.82
C ALA A 105 1.79 -8.00 2.37
N THR A 106 2.30 -6.83 2.01
CA THR A 106 3.72 -6.60 1.73
C THR A 106 4.29 -5.65 2.78
N SER A 107 5.62 -5.55 2.84
CA SER A 107 6.27 -4.61 3.73
C SER A 107 5.93 -3.16 3.33
N SER A 108 5.50 -2.35 4.31
CA SER A 108 5.06 -0.97 4.06
C SER A 108 6.19 0.05 4.09
N LEU A 109 7.19 -0.17 4.90
CA LEU A 109 8.32 0.74 5.07
C LEU A 109 9.62 -0.02 5.05
N ARG A 110 10.57 0.51 4.28
CA ARG A 110 11.94 0.03 4.24
C ARG A 110 12.87 1.14 4.70
N THR A 111 13.68 0.86 5.71
CA THR A 111 14.84 1.69 6.06
C THR A 111 16.11 0.89 5.81
N GLN A 112 17.15 1.59 5.41
CA GLN A 112 18.45 1.01 5.06
C GLN A 112 19.54 1.72 5.83
N SER A 113 20.42 0.95 6.47
CA SER A 113 21.65 1.44 7.07
C SER A 113 22.81 0.79 6.36
N GLN A 114 23.63 1.58 5.67
CA GLN A 114 24.86 1.08 5.06
C GLN A 114 25.87 0.78 6.18
N VAL A 115 26.29 -0.46 6.27
CA VAL A 115 27.25 -0.87 7.31
C VAL A 115 28.69 -0.71 6.85
N LYS A 116 29.08 -1.20 5.71
CA LYS A 116 30.36 -0.99 5.01
C LYS A 116 30.54 -1.97 3.83
N ASN A 117 31.27 -1.55 2.77
CA ASN A 117 31.79 -2.44 1.73
C ASN A 117 30.76 -3.36 1.05
N GLY A 118 29.56 -2.85 0.70
CA GLY A 118 28.55 -3.62 0.01
C GLY A 118 27.71 -4.52 0.92
N VAL A 119 27.69 -4.24 2.22
CA VAL A 119 26.78 -4.86 3.19
C VAL A 119 25.86 -3.81 3.78
N ASP A 120 24.56 -4.02 3.63
CA ASP A 120 23.52 -3.18 4.21
C ASP A 120 22.68 -3.96 5.22
N VAL A 121 22.25 -3.29 6.28
CA VAL A 121 21.20 -3.79 7.17
C VAL A 121 19.90 -3.09 6.82
N MET A 122 18.92 -3.89 6.48
CA MET A 122 17.62 -3.43 6.01
C MET A 122 16.55 -3.81 7.02
N ALA A 123 15.70 -2.85 7.34
CA ALA A 123 14.53 -3.04 8.20
C ALA A 123 13.26 -2.93 7.36
N PHE A 124 12.41 -3.94 7.43
CA PHE A 124 11.13 -4.00 6.75
C PHE A 124 10.02 -4.00 7.79
N ARG A 125 9.23 -2.93 7.82
CA ARG A 125 8.08 -2.85 8.71
C ARG A 125 6.88 -3.57 8.07
N LEU A 126 6.23 -4.38 8.88
CA LEU A 126 4.99 -5.08 8.55
C LEU A 126 3.89 -4.59 9.49
N ASP A 127 2.96 -3.85 8.95
CA ASP A 127 1.81 -3.34 9.71
C ASP A 127 0.77 -4.44 9.94
N ALA A 128 0.73 -5.45 9.05
CA ALA A 128 -0.09 -6.64 9.19
C ALA A 128 0.73 -7.91 8.94
N PHE A 129 0.47 -8.94 9.73
CA PHE A 129 1.05 -10.27 9.61
C PHE A 129 0.14 -11.31 10.29
N PRO A 130 0.24 -12.63 9.97
CA PRO A 130 -0.69 -13.64 10.49
C PRO A 130 -0.46 -13.89 11.99
N ARG A 131 -0.98 -13.01 12.84
CA ARG A 131 -0.74 -13.01 14.29
C ARG A 131 -1.27 -14.26 14.98
N TRP A 132 -2.28 -14.91 14.42
CA TRP A 132 -2.88 -16.15 14.92
C TRP A 132 -1.99 -17.39 14.72
N ASP A 133 -1.10 -17.34 13.74
CA ASP A 133 -0.22 -18.45 13.41
C ASP A 133 1.05 -18.43 14.26
N GLY A 134 1.57 -19.61 14.61
CA GLY A 134 2.82 -19.72 15.36
C GLY A 134 4.06 -19.41 14.52
N LYS A 135 3.94 -19.46 13.21
CA LYS A 135 5.00 -19.18 12.23
C LYS A 135 4.40 -18.43 11.06
N MET A 136 5.20 -17.58 10.46
CA MET A 136 4.91 -16.91 9.21
C MET A 136 5.99 -17.21 8.19
N ILE A 137 5.64 -17.08 6.93
CA ILE A 137 6.54 -17.27 5.80
C ILE A 137 6.77 -15.92 5.15
N LEU A 138 8.03 -15.54 4.97
CA LEU A 138 8.42 -14.32 4.29
C LEU A 138 9.08 -14.69 2.97
N ARG A 139 8.54 -14.23 1.85
CA ARG A 139 9.16 -14.36 0.53
C ARG A 139 9.67 -13.03 0.05
N VAL A 140 10.80 -13.09 -0.61
CA VAL A 140 11.42 -11.91 -1.23
C VAL A 140 10.79 -11.69 -2.60
N ILE A 141 10.31 -10.47 -2.83
CA ILE A 141 9.84 -10.01 -4.13
C ILE A 141 10.94 -9.15 -4.73
N SER A 142 11.61 -9.66 -5.73
CA SER A 142 12.63 -8.90 -6.47
C SER A 142 12.03 -8.21 -7.68
N TYR A 143 12.54 -7.00 -7.97
CA TYR A 143 12.18 -6.22 -9.15
C TYR A 143 13.26 -6.38 -10.20
N GLY A 144 13.04 -7.23 -11.19
CA GLY A 144 13.95 -7.45 -12.31
C GLY A 144 13.45 -6.83 -13.60
N GLN A 145 14.25 -6.92 -14.68
CA GLN A 145 13.86 -6.45 -16.03
C GLN A 145 12.57 -7.10 -16.57
N ARG A 146 12.17 -8.24 -16.01
CA ARG A 146 10.96 -8.98 -16.38
C ARG A 146 9.77 -8.72 -15.43
N GLY A 147 9.84 -7.71 -14.55
CA GLY A 147 8.80 -7.37 -13.59
C GLY A 147 9.03 -7.98 -12.19
N GLN A 148 7.96 -8.00 -11.38
CA GLN A 148 7.99 -8.54 -10.02
C GLN A 148 8.03 -10.07 -10.05
N GLN A 149 8.96 -10.67 -9.33
CA GLN A 149 9.05 -12.12 -9.15
C GLN A 149 9.19 -12.44 -7.66
N ALA A 150 8.30 -13.27 -7.15
CA ALA A 150 8.49 -13.84 -5.82
C ALA A 150 9.59 -14.90 -5.87
N SER A 151 10.52 -14.88 -4.93
CA SER A 151 11.52 -15.93 -4.79
C SER A 151 10.85 -17.26 -4.48
N LYS A 152 11.42 -18.36 -4.95
CA LYS A 152 11.04 -19.71 -4.53
C LYS A 152 11.50 -19.98 -3.09
N GLU A 153 12.59 -19.35 -2.70
CA GLU A 153 13.18 -19.43 -1.37
C GLU A 153 12.42 -18.52 -0.41
N GLN A 154 12.37 -18.92 0.85
CA GLN A 154 11.59 -18.24 1.87
C GLN A 154 12.28 -18.23 3.23
N PHE A 155 12.02 -17.24 4.03
CA PHE A 155 12.35 -17.24 5.44
C PHE A 155 11.14 -17.76 6.23
N VAL A 156 11.37 -18.71 7.13
CA VAL A 156 10.36 -19.18 8.08
C VAL A 156 10.64 -18.55 9.42
N VAL A 157 9.72 -17.73 9.91
CA VAL A 157 9.91 -16.88 11.07
C VAL A 157 8.91 -17.27 12.14
N SER A 158 9.38 -17.42 13.38
CA SER A 158 8.49 -17.58 14.52
C SER A 158 7.74 -16.29 14.79
N ASN A 159 6.42 -16.40 15.01
CA ASN A 159 5.59 -15.25 15.32
C ASN A 159 5.85 -14.79 16.76
N PRO A 160 6.35 -13.55 16.96
CA PRO A 160 6.62 -13.01 18.30
C PRO A 160 5.37 -12.45 18.99
N ALA A 161 4.25 -12.28 18.28
CA ALA A 161 3.00 -11.81 18.88
C ALA A 161 2.33 -12.89 19.74
N GLY A 162 1.53 -12.45 20.68
CA GLY A 162 0.68 -13.36 21.47
C GLY A 162 -0.32 -14.08 20.56
N ARG A 163 -0.89 -15.19 21.04
CA ARG A 163 -1.83 -16.01 20.27
C ARG A 163 -3.27 -16.00 20.78
N SER A 164 -3.52 -15.25 21.85
CA SER A 164 -4.86 -15.13 22.42
C SER A 164 -5.41 -13.75 22.15
N TYR A 165 -6.40 -13.68 21.29
CA TYR A 165 -7.06 -12.45 20.89
C TYR A 165 -8.56 -12.56 21.09
N ALA A 166 -9.24 -11.43 21.25
CA ALA A 166 -10.69 -11.39 21.30
C ALA A 166 -11.29 -11.97 20.01
N LYS A 167 -12.44 -12.59 20.12
CA LYS A 167 -13.22 -13.02 18.95
C LYS A 167 -14.34 -12.01 18.73
N TRP A 168 -14.37 -11.37 17.57
CA TRP A 168 -15.49 -10.54 17.20
C TRP A 168 -16.65 -11.40 16.69
N ALA A 169 -17.86 -11.03 17.06
CA ALA A 169 -19.05 -11.55 16.42
C ALA A 169 -19.14 -10.97 15.00
N THR A 170 -19.53 -11.78 14.04
CA THR A 170 -19.67 -11.35 12.63
C THR A 170 -21.13 -11.34 12.24
N ASP A 171 -21.50 -10.35 11.46
CA ASP A 171 -22.77 -10.30 10.77
C ASP A 171 -22.72 -11.15 9.49
N PRO A 172 -23.82 -11.83 9.12
CA PRO A 172 -23.88 -12.56 7.87
C PRO A 172 -23.92 -11.60 6.68
N ILE A 173 -23.28 -11.99 5.57
CA ILE A 173 -23.42 -11.28 4.29
C ILE A 173 -24.64 -11.85 3.56
N PRO A 174 -25.58 -10.98 3.04
CA PRO A 174 -25.50 -9.53 2.97
C PRO A 174 -25.73 -8.83 4.31
N ASP A 175 -24.93 -7.78 4.57
CA ASP A 175 -25.01 -6.94 5.76
C ASP A 175 -25.25 -5.49 5.35
N THR A 176 -26.21 -4.82 6.03
CA THR A 176 -26.60 -3.44 5.73
C THR A 176 -26.27 -2.52 6.90
N GLN A 177 -25.50 -1.48 6.61
CA GLN A 177 -25.10 -0.47 7.57
C GLN A 177 -25.41 0.93 7.00
N SER A 178 -25.45 1.95 7.85
CA SER A 178 -25.84 3.30 7.43
C SER A 178 -24.94 4.40 7.97
N ASP A 179 -24.81 5.47 7.20
CA ASP A 179 -24.25 6.75 7.63
C ASP A 179 -25.23 7.87 7.24
N GLY A 180 -26.00 8.35 8.22
CA GLY A 180 -27.09 9.30 8.00
C GLY A 180 -28.20 8.74 7.11
N ASP A 181 -28.43 9.39 5.97
CA ASP A 181 -29.45 8.99 5.00
C ASP A 181 -28.94 7.97 3.94
N LEU A 182 -27.65 7.64 3.96
CA LEU A 182 -27.05 6.63 3.10
C LEU A 182 -27.06 5.27 3.79
N SER A 183 -27.73 4.29 3.19
CA SER A 183 -27.65 2.88 3.55
C SER A 183 -26.83 2.13 2.52
N VAL A 184 -25.90 1.32 3.00
CA VAL A 184 -24.99 0.52 2.17
C VAL A 184 -25.12 -0.93 2.57
N THR A 185 -25.40 -1.79 1.61
CA THR A 185 -25.43 -3.24 1.80
C THR A 185 -24.19 -3.86 1.18
N LEU A 186 -23.36 -4.49 2.02
CA LEU A 186 -22.25 -5.33 1.54
C LEU A 186 -22.84 -6.68 1.11
N THR A 187 -22.86 -6.91 -0.20
CA THR A 187 -23.47 -8.12 -0.78
C THR A 187 -22.47 -9.24 -1.04
N LYS A 188 -21.18 -8.91 -1.10
CA LYS A 188 -20.09 -9.86 -1.33
C LYS A 188 -18.79 -9.41 -0.69
N LEU A 189 -18.06 -10.36 -0.12
CA LEU A 189 -16.68 -10.18 0.35
C LEU A 189 -15.91 -11.49 0.12
N VAL A 190 -14.93 -11.47 -0.78
CA VAL A 190 -14.09 -12.62 -1.12
C VAL A 190 -12.63 -12.25 -0.96
N ALA A 191 -11.93 -12.91 -0.05
CA ALA A 191 -10.50 -12.72 0.15
C ALA A 191 -9.68 -13.74 -0.63
N GLY A 192 -8.52 -13.32 -1.12
CA GLY A 192 -7.61 -14.16 -1.89
C GLY A 192 -8.07 -14.41 -3.33
N ALA A 193 -9.05 -13.66 -3.83
CA ALA A 193 -9.48 -13.73 -5.22
C ALA A 193 -8.36 -13.34 -6.19
N GLN A 194 -8.38 -13.88 -7.40
CA GLN A 194 -7.48 -13.43 -8.46
C GLN A 194 -7.90 -12.05 -8.94
N SER A 195 -6.95 -11.11 -8.97
CA SER A 195 -7.23 -9.79 -9.52
C SER A 195 -7.48 -9.91 -11.04
N PRO A 196 -8.55 -9.32 -11.59
CA PRO A 196 -8.77 -9.23 -13.02
C PRO A 196 -7.72 -8.35 -13.73
N TYR A 197 -7.03 -7.51 -13.00
CA TYR A 197 -5.95 -6.69 -13.55
C TYR A 197 -4.59 -7.37 -13.40
N ASN A 198 -3.87 -7.51 -14.51
CA ASN A 198 -2.47 -7.88 -14.45
C ASN A 198 -1.69 -6.75 -13.76
N ARG A 199 -0.88 -7.09 -12.77
CA ARG A 199 0.14 -6.18 -12.24
C ARG A 199 1.19 -5.96 -13.30
N GLY A 200 1.00 -5.23 -14.35
CA GLY A 200 1.97 -4.89 -15.42
C GLY A 200 3.28 -5.74 -15.44
N ASN A 201 3.90 -5.87 -16.56
CA ASN A 201 5.23 -6.46 -16.77
C ASN A 201 5.63 -7.67 -15.87
N GLY A 202 5.11 -8.86 -16.19
CA GLY A 202 5.67 -10.13 -15.70
C GLY A 202 4.93 -10.85 -14.58
N VAL A 203 3.94 -10.24 -13.93
CA VAL A 203 3.07 -10.94 -12.97
C VAL A 203 1.98 -11.69 -13.75
N THR A 204 2.04 -13.00 -13.76
CA THR A 204 1.02 -13.83 -14.42
C THR A 204 -0.28 -13.80 -13.63
N ARG A 205 -1.40 -14.08 -14.31
CA ARG A 205 -2.72 -14.16 -13.69
C ARG A 205 -2.77 -15.11 -12.47
N ASN A 206 -1.94 -16.15 -12.46
CA ASN A 206 -1.88 -17.14 -11.40
C ASN A 206 -0.80 -16.84 -10.33
N ASP A 207 -0.14 -15.69 -10.38
CA ASP A 207 0.85 -15.32 -9.38
C ASP A 207 0.16 -15.13 -8.01
N PRO A 208 0.69 -15.73 -6.92
CA PRO A 208 0.19 -15.50 -5.57
C PRO A 208 0.12 -14.03 -5.16
N LEU A 209 1.00 -13.18 -5.75
CA LEU A 209 1.01 -11.74 -5.53
C LEU A 209 -0.13 -11.00 -6.26
N ASN A 210 -0.80 -11.66 -7.22
CA ASN A 210 -1.94 -11.06 -7.93
C ASN A 210 -3.27 -11.31 -7.22
N LYS A 211 -3.23 -11.60 -5.92
CA LYS A 211 -4.41 -11.75 -5.08
C LYS A 211 -4.99 -10.39 -4.69
N CYS A 212 -6.30 -10.36 -4.53
CA CYS A 212 -7.04 -9.19 -4.08
C CYS A 212 -8.21 -9.60 -3.16
N VAL A 213 -8.82 -8.61 -2.59
CA VAL A 213 -10.13 -8.73 -1.95
C VAL A 213 -11.17 -8.16 -2.89
N GLN A 214 -12.21 -8.94 -3.20
CA GLN A 214 -13.36 -8.49 -3.97
C GLN A 214 -14.53 -8.15 -3.06
N LEU A 215 -15.22 -7.07 -3.42
CA LEU A 215 -16.38 -6.54 -2.70
C LEU A 215 -17.46 -6.15 -3.70
N ASP A 216 -18.72 -6.32 -3.30
CA ASP A 216 -19.86 -5.75 -4.02
C ASP A 216 -20.78 -5.05 -3.04
N PHE A 217 -21.37 -3.91 -3.46
CA PHE A 217 -22.21 -3.08 -2.63
C PHE A 217 -23.48 -2.65 -3.37
N ASP A 218 -24.58 -2.62 -2.63
CA ASP A 218 -25.81 -1.93 -3.04
C ASP A 218 -25.99 -0.65 -2.20
N PHE A 219 -26.46 0.41 -2.84
CA PHE A 219 -26.65 1.71 -2.22
C PHE A 219 -28.10 2.15 -2.25
N GLN A 220 -28.56 2.66 -1.12
CA GLN A 220 -29.84 3.35 -1.00
C GLN A 220 -29.65 4.68 -0.30
N GLN A 221 -30.33 5.72 -0.78
CA GLN A 221 -30.38 7.01 -0.10
C GLN A 221 -31.83 7.41 0.07
N LYS A 222 -32.24 7.69 1.31
CA LYS A 222 -33.65 7.95 1.67
C LYS A 222 -34.60 6.83 1.19
N GLY A 223 -34.12 5.59 1.25
CA GLY A 223 -34.89 4.39 0.83
C GLY A 223 -34.98 4.15 -0.68
N GLN A 224 -34.33 4.98 -1.51
CA GLN A 224 -34.27 4.81 -2.95
C GLN A 224 -32.93 4.27 -3.40
N SER A 225 -32.93 3.32 -4.33
CA SER A 225 -31.71 2.80 -4.94
C SER A 225 -30.93 3.91 -5.64
N MET A 226 -29.62 3.99 -5.42
CA MET A 226 -28.75 5.03 -5.93
C MET A 226 -27.49 4.48 -6.58
N THR A 227 -27.05 5.13 -7.67
CA THR A 227 -25.80 4.81 -8.38
C THR A 227 -24.73 5.91 -8.25
N HIS A 228 -24.99 6.92 -7.42
CA HIS A 228 -24.14 8.10 -7.30
C HIS A 228 -22.97 7.91 -6.34
N TRP A 229 -22.89 6.79 -5.64
CA TRP A 229 -21.86 6.48 -4.67
C TRP A 229 -20.91 5.38 -5.18
N ARG A 230 -19.67 5.49 -4.80
CA ARG A 230 -18.67 4.43 -5.01
C ARG A 230 -17.78 4.29 -3.80
N PRO A 231 -17.31 3.09 -3.47
CA PRO A 231 -16.27 2.91 -2.48
C PRO A 231 -14.93 3.40 -3.05
N VAL A 232 -14.12 4.05 -2.23
CA VAL A 232 -12.83 4.62 -2.65
C VAL A 232 -11.67 4.14 -1.80
N ARG A 233 -11.91 3.88 -0.52
CA ARG A 233 -10.88 3.43 0.42
C ARG A 233 -11.48 2.49 1.46
N VAL A 234 -10.71 1.55 1.92
CA VAL A 234 -11.08 0.66 3.02
C VAL A 234 -9.93 0.58 4.02
N VAL A 235 -10.27 0.57 5.29
CA VAL A 235 -9.39 0.12 6.36
C VAL A 235 -9.92 -1.22 6.83
N THR A 236 -9.13 -2.27 6.63
CA THR A 236 -9.42 -3.62 7.10
C THR A 236 -8.64 -3.89 8.36
N SER A 237 -9.31 -4.27 9.43
CA SER A 237 -8.68 -4.64 10.70
C SER A 237 -9.21 -5.97 11.22
N ASP A 238 -8.46 -6.60 12.13
CA ASP A 238 -8.84 -7.80 12.83
C ASP A 238 -8.74 -7.63 14.35
N ALA A 239 -9.25 -8.60 15.08
CA ALA A 239 -9.19 -8.60 16.55
C ALA A 239 -7.78 -8.83 17.10
N ALA A 240 -6.84 -9.28 16.29
CA ALA A 240 -5.44 -9.45 16.67
C ALA A 240 -4.64 -8.14 16.60
N GLY A 241 -5.25 -7.06 16.10
CA GLY A 241 -4.63 -5.74 16.01
C GLY A 241 -3.91 -5.49 14.69
N ASN A 242 -4.12 -6.32 13.66
CA ASN A 242 -3.74 -5.96 12.31
C ASN A 242 -4.67 -4.85 11.80
N SER A 243 -4.08 -3.91 11.05
CA SER A 243 -4.85 -2.87 10.36
C SER A 243 -4.13 -2.50 9.08
N ILE A 244 -4.84 -2.56 7.96
CA ILE A 244 -4.28 -2.27 6.64
C ILE A 244 -5.24 -1.38 5.87
N GLN A 245 -4.70 -0.40 5.18
CA GLN A 245 -5.48 0.48 4.33
C GLN A 245 -5.31 0.08 2.87
N GLY A 246 -6.43 -0.08 2.17
CA GLY A 246 -6.46 -0.37 0.74
C GLY A 246 -7.22 0.69 -0.05
N TRP A 247 -6.78 0.94 -1.29
CA TRP A 247 -7.50 1.74 -2.27
C TRP A 247 -8.41 0.84 -3.07
N ILE A 248 -9.70 1.19 -3.11
CA ILE A 248 -10.70 0.40 -3.81
C ILE A 248 -10.78 0.87 -5.27
N ASN A 249 -10.69 -0.08 -6.18
CA ASN A 249 -10.84 0.14 -7.61
C ASN A 249 -12.03 -0.66 -8.14
N GLY A 250 -12.87 -0.03 -8.96
CA GLY A 250 -13.87 -0.76 -9.73
C GLY A 250 -13.20 -1.64 -10.78
N TYR A 251 -13.67 -2.87 -10.97
CA TYR A 251 -13.29 -3.67 -12.12
C TYR A 251 -14.46 -3.76 -13.10
N TYR A 252 -14.12 -3.77 -14.38
CA TYR A 252 -15.09 -3.70 -15.46
C TYR A 252 -15.14 -5.03 -16.20
N GLN A 253 -16.34 -5.45 -16.53
CA GLN A 253 -16.59 -6.56 -17.44
C GLN A 253 -17.56 -6.07 -18.50
N ASN A 254 -17.19 -6.23 -19.78
CA ASN A 254 -18.00 -5.75 -20.92
C ASN A 254 -18.35 -4.25 -20.85
N GLY A 255 -17.44 -3.43 -20.31
CA GLY A 255 -17.63 -1.98 -20.19
C GLY A 255 -18.50 -1.51 -19.02
N GLN A 256 -19.02 -2.43 -18.21
CA GLN A 256 -19.78 -2.12 -17.00
C GLN A 256 -18.99 -2.46 -15.73
N THR A 257 -19.19 -1.71 -14.66
CA THR A 257 -18.62 -2.03 -13.35
C THR A 257 -19.23 -3.36 -12.88
N SER A 258 -18.38 -4.38 -12.74
CA SER A 258 -18.77 -5.72 -12.29
C SER A 258 -18.52 -5.95 -10.80
N GLY A 259 -17.98 -4.95 -10.10
CA GLY A 259 -17.68 -5.00 -8.69
C GLY A 259 -16.45 -4.17 -8.34
N TYR A 260 -16.01 -4.32 -7.11
CA TYR A 260 -14.89 -3.56 -6.56
C TYR A 260 -13.81 -4.50 -6.03
N GLN A 261 -12.58 -4.03 -6.01
CA GLN A 261 -11.46 -4.78 -5.43
C GLN A 261 -10.43 -3.85 -4.78
N TYR A 262 -9.72 -4.37 -3.80
CA TYR A 262 -8.48 -3.77 -3.30
C TYR A 262 -7.43 -4.86 -3.10
N ARG A 263 -6.15 -4.48 -3.17
CA ARG A 263 -5.06 -5.47 -3.22
C ARG A 263 -4.59 -5.93 -1.85
N GLU A 264 -4.55 -5.04 -0.91
CA GLU A 264 -3.97 -5.29 0.40
C GLU A 264 -5.07 -5.62 1.40
N GLY A 265 -5.26 -6.89 1.68
CA GLY A 265 -6.22 -7.40 2.65
C GLY A 265 -5.55 -8.14 3.79
N LEU A 266 -6.35 -8.65 4.71
CA LEU A 266 -5.90 -9.58 5.75
C LEU A 266 -6.07 -11.03 5.28
N TRP A 267 -5.70 -11.97 6.14
CA TRP A 267 -5.75 -13.39 5.80
C TRP A 267 -7.18 -13.92 5.91
N PRO A 268 -7.64 -14.70 4.93
CA PRO A 268 -9.03 -15.18 4.89
C PRO A 268 -9.34 -16.21 5.99
N ASP A 269 -8.32 -16.76 6.67
CA ASP A 269 -8.49 -17.69 7.80
C ASP A 269 -8.80 -16.98 9.11
N GLU A 270 -8.71 -15.67 9.16
CA GLU A 270 -9.04 -14.90 10.34
C GLU A 270 -10.53 -14.99 10.66
N PRO A 271 -10.89 -15.06 11.96
CA PRO A 271 -12.27 -15.29 12.38
C PRO A 271 -13.25 -14.21 11.93
N ALA A 272 -12.78 -12.95 11.90
CA ALA A 272 -13.58 -11.79 11.55
C ALA A 272 -12.69 -10.64 11.08
N TRP A 273 -13.23 -9.88 10.14
CA TRP A 273 -12.68 -8.60 9.69
C TRP A 273 -13.65 -7.47 10.02
N LYS A 274 -13.09 -6.34 10.42
CA LYS A 274 -13.79 -5.07 10.48
C LYS A 274 -13.37 -4.24 9.27
N LEU A 275 -14.33 -3.91 8.42
CA LEU A 275 -14.14 -3.12 7.22
C LEU A 275 -14.73 -1.72 7.45
N ARG A 276 -13.89 -0.71 7.59
CA ARG A 276 -14.33 0.69 7.55
C ARG A 276 -14.14 1.21 6.13
N VAL A 277 -15.24 1.33 5.40
CA VAL A 277 -15.24 1.72 3.99
C VAL A 277 -15.62 3.19 3.85
N GLU A 278 -14.82 3.92 3.08
CA GLU A 278 -15.10 5.28 2.66
C GLU A 278 -15.81 5.28 1.32
N PHE A 279 -16.93 5.98 1.25
CA PHE A 279 -17.72 6.18 0.05
C PHE A 279 -17.67 7.64 -0.39
N SER A 280 -17.49 7.83 -1.69
CA SER A 280 -17.46 9.14 -2.36
C SER A 280 -18.56 9.22 -3.40
N ARG A 281 -19.19 10.39 -3.53
CA ARG A 281 -20.11 10.64 -4.64
C ARG A 281 -19.36 10.81 -5.96
N ILE A 282 -20.00 10.42 -7.04
CA ILE A 282 -19.52 10.61 -8.41
C ILE A 282 -20.41 11.56 -9.23
N SER A 283 -21.57 11.90 -8.69
CA SER A 283 -22.53 12.85 -9.29
C SER A 283 -23.50 13.38 -8.22
N GLY A 284 -24.41 14.27 -8.60
CA GLY A 284 -25.42 14.84 -7.70
C GLY A 284 -24.82 15.82 -6.69
N PHE A 285 -23.83 16.59 -7.11
CA PHE A 285 -23.21 17.62 -6.29
C PHE A 285 -24.08 18.88 -6.32
N SER A 286 -24.16 19.58 -5.18
CA SER A 286 -24.77 20.90 -5.09
C SER A 286 -23.82 22.00 -5.59
N ASP A 287 -24.35 23.15 -5.95
CA ASP A 287 -23.56 24.24 -6.52
C ASP A 287 -22.47 24.73 -5.56
N ASP A 288 -22.71 24.69 -4.25
CA ASP A 288 -21.75 25.05 -3.22
C ASP A 288 -20.61 24.05 -3.00
N GLU A 289 -20.72 22.86 -3.59
CA GLU A 289 -19.65 21.84 -3.62
C GLU A 289 -18.78 21.93 -4.87
N VAL A 290 -19.18 22.74 -5.87
CA VAL A 290 -18.58 22.76 -7.19
C VAL A 290 -17.79 24.06 -7.40
N TRP A 291 -16.57 23.91 -7.88
CA TRP A 291 -15.75 25.02 -8.33
C TRP A 291 -15.42 24.87 -9.82
N ALA A 292 -15.97 25.72 -10.64
CA ALA A 292 -15.66 25.78 -12.07
C ALA A 292 -14.63 26.89 -12.32
N VAL A 293 -13.55 26.55 -13.02
CA VAL A 293 -12.49 27.49 -13.42
C VAL A 293 -12.23 27.35 -14.90
N THR A 294 -12.27 28.47 -15.60
CA THR A 294 -12.04 28.51 -17.05
C THR A 294 -10.73 29.23 -17.39
N ASN A 295 -10.18 28.92 -18.55
CA ASN A 295 -9.00 29.58 -19.09
C ASN A 295 -7.75 29.46 -18.20
N VAL A 296 -7.58 28.34 -17.47
CA VAL A 296 -6.34 28.07 -16.73
C VAL A 296 -5.17 27.98 -17.71
N PRO A 297 -4.18 28.89 -17.64
CA PRO A 297 -3.13 28.94 -18.63
C PRO A 297 -2.26 27.68 -18.59
N VAL A 298 -1.88 27.21 -19.77
CA VAL A 298 -0.98 26.08 -19.95
C VAL A 298 0.38 26.61 -20.44
N GLN A 299 1.41 26.34 -19.63
CA GLN A 299 2.78 26.73 -19.94
C GLN A 299 3.54 25.54 -20.52
N PRO A 300 4.40 25.76 -21.54
CA PRO A 300 5.31 24.70 -21.99
C PRO A 300 6.34 24.40 -20.91
N GLY A 301 6.68 23.12 -20.74
CA GLY A 301 7.65 22.68 -19.76
C GLY A 301 8.14 21.27 -20.01
N THR A 302 8.84 20.73 -19.03
CA THR A 302 9.39 19.39 -19.02
C THR A 302 8.75 18.55 -17.90
N GLN A 303 8.97 17.24 -17.93
CA GLN A 303 8.57 16.36 -16.82
C GLN A 303 9.25 16.76 -15.50
N GLN A 304 10.47 17.30 -15.57
CA GLN A 304 11.18 17.80 -14.40
C GLN A 304 10.50 19.05 -13.81
N ASP A 305 9.96 19.94 -14.67
CA ASP A 305 9.22 21.11 -14.19
C ASP A 305 7.94 20.72 -13.47
N VAL A 306 7.25 19.69 -13.94
CA VAL A 306 6.09 19.09 -13.23
C VAL A 306 6.50 18.56 -11.85
N GLN A 307 7.62 17.86 -11.77
CA GLN A 307 8.14 17.34 -10.51
C GLN A 307 8.61 18.47 -9.56
N ASN A 308 9.24 19.50 -10.11
CA ASN A 308 9.67 20.67 -9.35
C ASN A 308 8.46 21.47 -8.81
N ALA A 309 7.41 21.64 -9.61
CA ALA A 309 6.17 22.27 -9.18
C ALA A 309 5.51 21.48 -8.02
N TRP A 310 5.50 20.17 -8.11
CA TRP A 310 5.04 19.30 -7.02
C TRP A 310 5.87 19.50 -5.74
N ASN A 311 7.19 19.40 -5.86
CA ASN A 311 8.11 19.52 -4.73
C ASN A 311 8.08 20.92 -4.09
N SER A 312 7.95 21.98 -4.87
CA SER A 312 7.89 23.36 -4.37
C SER A 312 6.59 23.65 -3.63
N ASN A 313 5.49 23.06 -4.05
CA ASN A 313 4.21 23.15 -3.34
C ASN A 313 4.20 22.34 -2.05
N TRP A 314 5.00 21.25 -2.00
CA TRP A 314 5.17 20.42 -0.80
C TRP A 314 6.11 21.05 0.24
N ASN A 315 7.20 21.67 -0.23
CA ASN A 315 8.18 22.30 0.64
C ASN A 315 7.88 23.80 0.77
N SER A 316 7.48 24.25 1.95
CA SER A 316 7.17 25.65 2.28
C SER A 316 8.36 26.64 2.17
N SER A 317 9.49 26.25 1.60
CA SER A 317 10.76 27.01 1.54
C SER A 317 11.20 27.43 0.15
N GLY A 318 10.35 27.52 -0.85
CA GLY A 318 10.75 27.91 -2.20
C GLY A 318 9.81 28.92 -2.82
N LYS A 319 10.27 29.66 -3.81
CA LYS A 319 9.58 30.68 -4.58
C LYS A 319 8.13 30.26 -4.86
N SER A 320 7.17 30.93 -4.17
CA SER A 320 5.75 30.73 -4.35
C SER A 320 5.40 31.03 -5.80
N ASN A 321 5.06 30.02 -6.59
CA ASN A 321 4.33 30.26 -7.83
C ASN A 321 3.00 30.91 -7.44
N SER A 322 2.68 32.07 -8.03
CA SER A 322 1.40 32.71 -7.77
C SER A 322 0.29 31.80 -8.23
N ALA A 323 -0.73 31.61 -7.37
CA ALA A 323 -1.92 30.90 -7.76
C ALA A 323 -2.59 31.64 -8.94
N PHE A 324 -3.09 30.87 -9.91
CA PHE A 324 -3.91 31.41 -11.00
C PHE A 324 -5.31 31.77 -10.51
N ALA A 325 -5.89 30.92 -9.69
CA ALA A 325 -7.21 31.13 -9.11
C ALA A 325 -7.26 30.52 -7.70
N GLU A 326 -8.10 31.06 -6.86
CA GLU A 326 -8.36 30.54 -5.52
C GLU A 326 -9.83 30.70 -5.13
N THR A 327 -10.30 29.83 -4.26
CA THR A 327 -11.68 29.85 -3.74
C THR A 327 -11.75 29.13 -2.40
N THR A 328 -12.90 29.23 -1.75
CA THR A 328 -13.23 28.42 -0.57
C THR A 328 -14.51 27.63 -0.84
N VAL A 329 -14.41 26.30 -0.73
CA VAL A 329 -15.51 25.35 -0.93
C VAL A 329 -15.63 24.50 0.33
N ASN A 330 -16.80 24.47 0.96
CA ASN A 330 -17.05 23.72 2.19
C ASN A 330 -16.01 23.97 3.32
N GLY A 331 -15.54 25.23 3.44
CA GLY A 331 -14.53 25.60 4.43
C GLY A 331 -13.09 25.22 4.07
N ILE A 332 -12.86 24.63 2.93
CA ILE A 332 -11.54 24.30 2.40
C ILE A 332 -11.11 25.41 1.44
N HIS A 333 -10.03 26.10 1.75
CA HIS A 333 -9.42 27.08 0.86
C HIS A 333 -8.55 26.37 -0.19
N VAL A 334 -8.84 26.56 -1.46
CA VAL A 334 -8.15 25.88 -2.55
C VAL A 334 -7.48 26.89 -3.48
N LYS A 335 -6.21 26.62 -3.79
CA LYS A 335 -5.39 27.35 -4.75
C LYS A 335 -5.10 26.47 -5.95
N LEU A 336 -5.35 26.98 -7.14
CA LEU A 336 -5.02 26.34 -8.41
C LEU A 336 -3.83 27.06 -9.03
N PHE A 337 -2.85 26.28 -9.46
CA PHE A 337 -1.66 26.80 -10.13
C PHE A 337 -1.74 26.62 -11.66
N PRO A 338 -1.00 27.41 -12.44
CA PRO A 338 -0.93 27.24 -13.89
C PRO A 338 -0.56 25.80 -14.26
N ALA A 339 -1.15 25.31 -15.34
CA ALA A 339 -0.85 23.98 -15.86
C ALA A 339 0.45 23.94 -16.66
N ILE A 340 1.11 22.79 -16.70
CA ILE A 340 2.35 22.54 -17.41
C ILE A 340 2.09 21.48 -18.47
N GLN A 341 2.36 21.81 -19.75
CA GLN A 341 2.35 20.84 -20.84
C GLN A 341 3.76 20.32 -21.07
N TYR A 342 3.90 19.01 -21.17
CA TYR A 342 5.20 18.36 -21.34
C TYR A 342 5.12 17.13 -22.23
N GLN A 343 6.26 16.71 -22.75
CA GLN A 343 6.40 15.47 -23.48
C GLN A 343 6.62 14.32 -22.51
N ASP A 344 5.73 13.35 -22.54
CA ASP A 344 5.78 12.21 -21.63
C ASP A 344 6.55 11.05 -22.24
N GLN A 345 7.80 10.91 -21.82
CA GLN A 345 8.71 9.85 -22.28
C GLN A 345 8.21 8.44 -21.91
N ASN A 346 7.47 8.31 -20.83
CA ASN A 346 6.94 7.01 -20.36
C ASN A 346 5.71 6.55 -21.18
N ASN A 347 5.16 7.42 -22.04
CA ASN A 347 3.98 7.15 -22.86
C ASN A 347 4.28 7.29 -24.36
N GLY A 348 5.39 6.75 -24.82
CA GLY A 348 5.75 6.79 -26.24
C GLY A 348 5.94 8.19 -26.81
N GLY A 349 6.24 9.19 -25.97
CA GLY A 349 6.48 10.57 -26.39
C GLY A 349 5.22 11.40 -26.63
N GLY A 350 4.05 10.96 -26.17
CA GLY A 350 2.80 11.71 -26.25
C GLY A 350 2.84 13.00 -25.40
N GLN A 351 2.10 14.03 -25.84
CA GLN A 351 1.94 15.25 -25.06
C GLN A 351 0.94 15.04 -23.92
N SER A 352 1.34 15.43 -22.71
CA SER A 352 0.55 15.40 -21.48
C SER A 352 0.49 16.79 -20.86
N VAL A 353 -0.52 17.04 -20.06
CA VAL A 353 -0.66 18.25 -19.25
C VAL A 353 -0.84 17.87 -17.78
N SER A 354 -0.21 18.63 -16.90
CA SER A 354 -0.35 18.48 -15.46
C SER A 354 -0.73 19.81 -14.82
N TYR A 355 -1.63 19.79 -13.83
CA TYR A 355 -1.90 20.93 -12.97
C TYR A 355 -1.86 20.51 -11.51
N SER A 356 -1.66 21.48 -10.64
CA SER A 356 -1.56 21.28 -9.20
C SER A 356 -2.57 22.13 -8.45
N LEU A 357 -3.04 21.58 -7.33
CA LEU A 357 -3.90 22.28 -6.37
C LEU A 357 -3.26 22.19 -4.99
N LYS A 358 -3.47 23.21 -4.19
CA LYS A 358 -3.18 23.20 -2.75
C LYS A 358 -4.47 23.54 -1.99
N ALA A 359 -4.84 22.68 -1.09
CA ALA A 359 -6.03 22.80 -0.26
C ALA A 359 -5.64 22.93 1.23
N ASP A 360 -6.24 23.87 1.93
CA ASP A 360 -5.98 24.12 3.34
C ASP A 360 -7.31 24.44 4.07
N PRO A 361 -7.68 23.69 5.12
CA PRO A 361 -7.04 22.48 5.60
C PRO A 361 -7.10 21.31 4.58
N ASP A 362 -6.29 20.25 4.78
CA ASP A 362 -6.34 19.06 3.95
C ASP A 362 -7.75 18.44 3.96
N PRO A 363 -8.43 18.34 2.81
CA PRO A 363 -9.77 17.77 2.72
C PRO A 363 -9.90 16.39 3.32
N GLU A 364 -8.90 15.50 3.08
CA GLU A 364 -8.94 14.13 3.61
C GLU A 364 -8.88 14.11 5.15
N ALA A 365 -8.13 15.01 5.76
CA ALA A 365 -8.07 15.16 7.21
C ALA A 365 -9.41 15.65 7.80
N GLN A 366 -10.25 16.32 6.98
CA GLN A 366 -11.59 16.78 7.34
C GLN A 366 -12.71 15.81 6.94
N GLY A 367 -12.35 14.60 6.46
CA GLY A 367 -13.32 13.62 5.96
C GLY A 367 -14.02 14.06 4.67
N MET A 368 -13.33 14.85 3.85
CA MET A 368 -13.81 15.34 2.56
C MET A 368 -12.96 14.80 1.41
N ARG A 369 -13.51 14.88 0.20
CA ARG A 369 -12.80 14.55 -1.04
C ARG A 369 -12.76 15.74 -1.96
N LEU A 370 -11.56 16.02 -2.49
CA LEU A 370 -11.34 16.91 -3.61
C LEU A 370 -11.13 16.03 -4.86
N THR A 371 -12.01 16.23 -5.85
CA THR A 371 -11.99 15.41 -7.08
C THR A 371 -12.28 16.28 -8.30
N PRO A 372 -11.48 16.22 -9.38
CA PRO A 372 -11.86 16.79 -10.66
C PRO A 372 -12.95 15.94 -11.30
N LEU A 373 -14.04 16.60 -11.72
CA LEU A 373 -15.18 15.97 -12.41
C LEU A 373 -15.01 16.02 -13.92
N LYS A 374 -14.62 17.17 -14.43
CA LYS A 374 -14.51 17.40 -15.87
C LYS A 374 -13.32 18.28 -16.16
N ILE A 375 -12.59 17.91 -17.19
CA ILE A 375 -11.46 18.68 -17.69
C ILE A 375 -11.52 18.70 -19.19
N SER A 376 -11.53 19.90 -19.76
CA SER A 376 -11.43 20.11 -21.19
C SER A 376 -10.38 21.16 -21.52
N ASP A 377 -9.88 21.12 -22.72
CA ASP A 377 -9.00 22.15 -23.25
C ASP A 377 -9.77 23.39 -23.74
N ASP A 378 -9.02 24.37 -24.26
CA ASP A 378 -9.55 25.61 -24.85
C ASP A 378 -10.41 25.39 -26.11
N GLN A 379 -10.39 24.18 -26.69
CA GLN A 379 -11.24 23.76 -27.83
C GLN A 379 -12.45 22.94 -27.40
N GLY A 380 -12.65 22.74 -26.08
CA GLY A 380 -13.72 21.94 -25.52
C GLY A 380 -13.51 20.42 -25.59
N ARG A 381 -12.32 19.96 -26.01
CA ARG A 381 -11.98 18.53 -26.04
C ARG A 381 -11.74 18.03 -24.63
N GLU A 382 -12.40 16.96 -24.25
CA GLU A 382 -12.20 16.32 -22.95
C GLU A 382 -10.85 15.60 -22.92
N LEU A 383 -10.09 15.81 -21.84
CA LEU A 383 -8.78 15.21 -21.64
C LEU A 383 -8.91 13.92 -20.81
N GLN A 384 -8.09 12.93 -21.18
CA GLN A 384 -8.11 11.63 -20.51
C GLN A 384 -7.22 11.64 -19.26
N ASN A 385 -7.82 11.35 -18.09
CA ASN A 385 -7.07 11.20 -16.84
C ASN A 385 -6.07 10.05 -16.96
N ARG A 386 -4.83 10.34 -16.57
CA ARG A 386 -3.72 9.40 -16.59
C ARG A 386 -3.26 9.01 -15.20
N GLY A 387 -3.40 9.89 -14.25
CA GLY A 387 -2.98 9.67 -12.89
C GLY A 387 -3.11 10.89 -12.02
N SER A 388 -3.02 10.65 -10.75
CA SER A 388 -3.03 11.69 -9.72
C SER A 388 -2.09 11.32 -8.59
N SER A 389 -1.53 12.33 -7.96
CA SER A 389 -0.74 12.23 -6.73
C SER A 389 -1.31 13.23 -5.73
N TRP A 390 -1.43 12.84 -4.47
CA TRP A 390 -1.94 13.72 -3.42
C TRP A 390 -1.37 13.36 -2.07
N GLY A 391 -1.44 14.29 -1.13
CA GLY A 391 -1.06 14.13 0.26
C GLY A 391 -0.85 15.48 0.95
N GLY A 392 -1.24 15.57 2.20
CA GLY A 392 -1.07 16.78 3.01
C GLY A 392 -1.66 18.04 2.38
N GLY A 393 -2.83 17.93 1.74
CA GLY A 393 -3.51 19.05 1.09
C GLY A 393 -2.96 19.44 -0.29
N ASN A 394 -1.93 18.73 -0.80
CA ASN A 394 -1.40 18.96 -2.15
C ASN A 394 -1.95 17.91 -3.10
N TYR A 395 -2.36 18.35 -4.31
CA TYR A 395 -2.94 17.51 -5.35
C TYR A 395 -2.27 17.81 -6.68
N GLN A 396 -1.94 16.78 -7.43
CA GLN A 396 -1.46 16.89 -8.80
C GLN A 396 -2.22 15.91 -9.67
N TYR A 397 -2.69 16.39 -10.81
CA TYR A 397 -3.42 15.61 -11.78
C TYR A 397 -2.72 15.66 -13.14
N GLN A 398 -2.67 14.52 -13.82
CA GLN A 398 -2.02 14.36 -15.11
C GLN A 398 -3.02 13.82 -16.13
N TYR A 399 -2.99 14.43 -17.33
CA TYR A 399 -3.89 14.09 -18.44
C TYR A 399 -3.09 13.88 -19.72
N SER A 400 -3.50 12.89 -20.50
CA SER A 400 -2.94 12.59 -21.82
C SER A 400 -3.78 13.22 -22.94
N ASN A 401 -3.30 13.06 -24.17
CA ASN A 401 -3.91 13.61 -25.40
C ASN A 401 -3.98 15.15 -25.43
N ALA A 402 -3.05 15.80 -24.75
CA ALA A 402 -3.00 17.25 -24.56
C ALA A 402 -2.20 17.98 -25.68
N ARG A 403 -2.51 17.68 -26.97
CA ARG A 403 -1.81 18.32 -28.09
C ARG A 403 -2.28 19.77 -28.28
N ASN A 404 -1.31 20.72 -28.29
CA ASN A 404 -1.54 22.14 -28.57
C ASN A 404 -2.60 22.79 -27.63
N VAL A 405 -2.61 22.40 -26.37
CA VAL A 405 -3.52 22.97 -25.36
C VAL A 405 -2.95 24.30 -24.89
N LYS A 406 -3.75 25.37 -24.98
CA LYS A 406 -3.37 26.70 -24.50
C LYS A 406 -3.93 27.05 -23.15
N ALA A 407 -5.10 26.51 -22.86
CA ALA A 407 -5.77 26.68 -21.58
C ALA A 407 -6.61 25.45 -21.22
N LEU A 408 -6.92 25.29 -19.92
CA LEU A 408 -7.81 24.26 -19.41
C LEU A 408 -9.08 24.87 -18.82
N ASN A 409 -10.19 24.16 -18.98
CA ASN A 409 -11.42 24.40 -18.25
C ASN A 409 -11.63 23.24 -17.26
N LEU A 410 -11.72 23.55 -15.99
CA LEU A 410 -11.77 22.58 -14.90
C LEU A 410 -13.07 22.69 -14.14
N THR A 411 -13.67 21.56 -13.80
CA THR A 411 -14.73 21.47 -12.79
C THR A 411 -14.22 20.57 -11.67
N ILE A 412 -14.06 21.15 -10.49
CA ILE A 412 -13.54 20.51 -9.28
C ILE A 412 -14.64 20.46 -8.26
N VAL A 413 -14.76 19.36 -7.53
CA VAL A 413 -15.70 19.24 -6.41
C VAL A 413 -14.97 18.96 -5.11
N ILE A 414 -15.51 19.52 -4.02
CA ILE A 414 -15.11 19.21 -2.66
C ILE A 414 -16.36 18.85 -1.89
N HIS A 415 -16.47 17.60 -1.51
CA HIS A 415 -17.66 17.09 -0.85
C HIS A 415 -17.32 16.17 0.31
N LYS A 416 -18.28 16.00 1.23
CA LYS A 416 -18.11 15.13 2.39
C LYS A 416 -18.15 13.66 1.98
N SER A 417 -17.15 12.88 2.43
CA SER A 417 -17.18 11.43 2.37
C SER A 417 -18.15 10.84 3.39
N ARG A 418 -18.64 9.62 3.12
CA ARG A 418 -19.42 8.82 4.06
C ARG A 418 -18.61 7.59 4.46
N TYR A 419 -18.79 7.15 5.70
CA TYR A 419 -18.05 6.03 6.26
C TYR A 419 -19.00 5.01 6.84
N VAL A 420 -18.88 3.78 6.42
CA VAL A 420 -19.68 2.67 6.94
C VAL A 420 -18.76 1.57 7.42
N GLU A 421 -19.11 0.93 8.52
CA GLU A 421 -18.31 -0.14 9.14
C GLU A 421 -19.09 -1.45 9.15
N PHE A 422 -18.46 -2.53 8.65
CA PHE A 422 -18.99 -3.88 8.64
C PHE A 422 -18.08 -4.79 9.48
N THR A 423 -18.66 -5.69 10.26
CA THR A 423 -17.90 -6.73 10.99
C THR A 423 -18.31 -8.08 10.43
N VAL A 424 -17.53 -8.61 9.52
CA VAL A 424 -17.90 -9.75 8.67
C VAL A 424 -16.77 -10.77 8.59
N LYS A 425 -17.12 -11.98 8.18
CA LYS A 425 -16.14 -13.02 7.83
C LYS A 425 -16.03 -13.11 6.31
N PRO A 426 -14.82 -12.93 5.72
CA PRO A 426 -14.66 -13.10 4.28
C PRO A 426 -14.86 -14.56 3.88
N SER A 427 -15.44 -14.77 2.69
CA SER A 427 -15.36 -16.07 2.03
C SER A 427 -13.98 -16.23 1.38
N LYS A 428 -13.54 -17.47 1.21
CA LYS A 428 -12.32 -17.82 0.49
C LYS A 428 -12.65 -18.16 -0.96
N GLN A 429 -11.73 -17.84 -1.86
CA GLN A 429 -11.75 -18.34 -3.22
C GLN A 429 -10.76 -19.49 -3.38
#